data_33b5e0299252bfe43bcc9e3181bb18f5
#
_entry.id   33b5e0299252bfe43bcc9e3181bb18f5
#
_cell.length_a   1.000
_cell.length_b   1.000
_cell.length_c   1.000
_cell.angle_alpha   90.00
_cell.angle_beta   90.00
_cell.angle_gamma   90.00
#
_symmetry.space_group_name_H-M   'P 1'
#
loop_
_entity.id
_entity.type
_entity.pdbx_description
1 polymer ?
#
loop_
_entity_poly.entity_id
_entity_poly.type
_entity_poly.pdbx_seq_one_letter_code
_entity_poly.pdbx_strand_id
1 'polypeptide(L)'
;MNYQHIVKAYFLERPNRFIAYVRIPGVSERERVHVKNTGRCRELLQPGAVVYLEKSGQTARKTAYDLVAVEKGNRLVNMDSMAPNQAAGEWLKAGGLVPHPGLVRPETTWGNSRFDFYMEAGGQKYFVEVKGVTLENDGVVMFPDAPSDRAVKHVEELVRAKKQGYQACILFVIQMSGVKYFTPNRDMHREFADALCAAAASGVRILAYDCDVTPESMSLRAPVPVFLDERALRVADFTEDLLQYYRENKRNLPWREDLTAYHVWVSEIMLQQTRVEAVKPYYQRFLEELPDVEALAAVREERLLKLWEGLGYYSRARNLQKAARVVTEEYGGSLPQEKDELLKLPGIGRYTAGAISSIAYGRVAAAVDGNVLRVLSRVFADDRDIGRDEVKRDYEALLEQAMSREHPGEFNQAMMEIGAMVCVPNGQPRCEICPLSSFCEAYRNRTQEKYPRRAPRKARKIEQRTVLIARDEKRIAIRRRPAKGLLAGMYEFPVIEGQASAQQAIEALGKKGIGAVRIQPLEEAVHIFTHREWHMTGFLVRVDELTAYTPPEGWLLVKPEEIREKYPIPSAYSAYLKYIG
;
A
#
# COMPACT_ATOMS: atom_id res chain seq x y z
N MET A 1 -27.26 -19.35 -17.76
CA MET A 1 -28.68 -19.75 -17.73
C MET A 1 -29.40 -19.11 -18.92
N ASN A 2 -30.46 -19.75 -19.45
CA ASN A 2 -31.13 -19.31 -20.67
C ASN A 2 -32.64 -19.23 -20.48
N TYR A 3 -33.27 -18.28 -21.16
CA TYR A 3 -34.70 -18.11 -21.29
C TYR A 3 -35.17 -18.60 -22.66
N GLN A 4 -36.47 -18.88 -22.78
CA GLN A 4 -37.06 -19.34 -24.05
C GLN A 4 -38.22 -18.45 -24.45
N HIS A 5 -38.45 -18.33 -25.78
CA HIS A 5 -39.58 -17.56 -26.33
C HIS A 5 -39.68 -16.13 -25.79
N ILE A 6 -38.62 -15.35 -25.97
CA ILE A 6 -38.55 -13.96 -25.51
C ILE A 6 -39.32 -13.02 -26.46
N VAL A 7 -40.08 -12.11 -25.85
CA VAL A 7 -40.88 -11.08 -26.56
C VAL A 7 -40.48 -9.71 -26.03
N LYS A 8 -40.19 -8.78 -26.95
CA LYS A 8 -39.93 -7.37 -26.62
C LYS A 8 -41.25 -6.63 -26.37
N ALA A 9 -41.30 -5.84 -25.30
CA ALA A 9 -42.46 -5.06 -24.87
C ALA A 9 -42.06 -3.70 -24.31
N TYR A 10 -43.06 -2.87 -24.01
CA TYR A 10 -42.85 -1.55 -23.39
C TYR A 10 -43.61 -1.50 -22.07
N PHE A 11 -42.89 -1.13 -21.01
CA PHE A 11 -43.46 -1.03 -19.67
C PHE A 11 -44.45 0.13 -19.59
N LEU A 12 -45.61 -0.11 -18.96
CA LEU A 12 -46.63 0.91 -18.72
C LEU A 12 -46.68 1.28 -17.24
N GLU A 13 -46.99 0.33 -16.37
CA GLU A 13 -47.10 0.53 -14.92
C GLU A 13 -46.92 -0.76 -14.10
N ARG A 14 -46.61 -0.61 -12.80
CA ARG A 14 -46.49 -1.71 -11.85
C ARG A 14 -47.38 -1.46 -10.63
N PRO A 15 -48.60 -1.97 -10.58
CA PRO A 15 -49.56 -1.72 -9.51
C PRO A 15 -49.17 -2.40 -8.19
N ASN A 16 -48.42 -3.50 -8.24
CA ASN A 16 -47.90 -4.19 -7.05
C ASN A 16 -46.58 -4.94 -7.35
N ARG A 17 -45.99 -5.61 -6.33
CA ARG A 17 -44.67 -6.27 -6.46
C ARG A 17 -44.62 -7.39 -7.50
N PHE A 18 -45.74 -7.99 -7.84
CA PHE A 18 -45.79 -9.21 -8.63
C PHE A 18 -46.34 -8.99 -10.03
N ILE A 19 -47.02 -7.87 -10.28
CA ILE A 19 -47.74 -7.60 -11.51
C ILE A 19 -47.25 -6.30 -12.14
N ALA A 20 -47.03 -6.34 -13.42
CA ALA A 20 -46.86 -5.18 -14.27
C ALA A 20 -47.82 -5.22 -15.46
N TYR A 21 -48.07 -4.06 -16.05
CA TYR A 21 -48.76 -3.91 -17.34
C TYR A 21 -47.75 -3.42 -18.37
N VAL A 22 -47.78 -4.04 -19.54
CA VAL A 22 -46.91 -3.74 -20.67
C VAL A 22 -47.68 -3.65 -21.98
N ARG A 23 -47.15 -2.96 -22.94
CA ARG A 23 -47.63 -2.97 -24.34
C ARG A 23 -46.75 -3.91 -25.15
N ILE A 24 -47.34 -4.90 -25.80
CA ILE A 24 -46.65 -5.84 -26.69
C ILE A 24 -47.08 -5.47 -28.14
N PRO A 25 -46.19 -4.90 -28.97
CA PRO A 25 -46.51 -4.47 -30.32
C PRO A 25 -47.11 -5.60 -31.16
N GLY A 26 -48.26 -5.31 -31.80
CA GLY A 26 -48.96 -6.29 -32.65
C GLY A 26 -49.69 -7.41 -31.92
N VAL A 27 -49.65 -7.42 -30.55
CA VAL A 27 -50.29 -8.46 -29.71
C VAL A 27 -51.29 -7.87 -28.73
N SER A 28 -50.89 -6.91 -27.90
CA SER A 28 -51.73 -6.35 -26.84
C SER A 28 -51.25 -4.95 -26.45
N GLU A 29 -52.19 -3.99 -26.37
CA GLU A 29 -51.91 -2.62 -25.92
C GLU A 29 -51.73 -2.56 -24.38
N ARG A 30 -52.25 -3.56 -23.61
CA ARG A 30 -52.15 -3.60 -22.15
C ARG A 30 -52.19 -5.05 -21.69
N GLU A 31 -51.03 -5.72 -21.72
CA GLU A 31 -50.87 -7.09 -21.27
C GLU A 31 -50.48 -7.13 -19.80
N ARG A 32 -51.09 -8.06 -19.03
CA ARG A 32 -50.76 -8.30 -17.64
C ARG A 32 -49.67 -9.33 -17.54
N VAL A 33 -48.51 -8.94 -16.99
CA VAL A 33 -47.36 -9.81 -16.86
C VAL A 33 -46.95 -10.00 -15.39
N HIS A 34 -46.32 -11.13 -15.10
CA HIS A 34 -45.74 -11.38 -13.80
C HIS A 34 -44.31 -10.79 -13.70
N VAL A 35 -43.97 -10.16 -12.57
CA VAL A 35 -42.64 -9.65 -12.29
C VAL A 35 -41.96 -10.60 -11.31
N LYS A 36 -40.94 -11.31 -11.78
CA LYS A 36 -40.15 -12.29 -10.95
C LYS A 36 -39.21 -11.61 -9.95
N ASN A 37 -39.42 -10.36 -9.59
CA ASN A 37 -38.59 -9.60 -8.66
C ASN A 37 -39.46 -8.90 -7.61
N THR A 38 -39.20 -9.17 -6.34
CA THR A 38 -39.92 -8.54 -5.23
C THR A 38 -39.35 -7.17 -4.82
N GLY A 39 -38.18 -6.79 -5.32
CA GLY A 39 -37.54 -5.47 -5.14
C GLY A 39 -38.39 -4.34 -5.74
N ARG A 40 -38.14 -3.13 -5.28
CA ARG A 40 -38.90 -1.95 -5.77
C ARG A 40 -38.61 -1.65 -7.24
N CYS A 41 -37.34 -1.69 -7.65
CA CYS A 41 -36.84 -1.49 -9.03
C CYS A 41 -37.48 -0.28 -9.74
N ARG A 42 -37.73 0.81 -8.99
CA ARG A 42 -38.41 2.00 -9.52
C ARG A 42 -37.55 2.73 -10.56
N GLU A 43 -36.25 2.70 -10.40
CA GLU A 43 -35.25 3.27 -11.27
C GLU A 43 -35.15 2.55 -12.62
N LEU A 44 -35.61 1.31 -12.68
CA LEU A 44 -35.58 0.46 -13.88
C LEU A 44 -36.93 0.47 -14.60
N LEU A 45 -38.03 0.28 -13.88
CA LEU A 45 -39.38 0.16 -14.42
C LEU A 45 -40.03 1.54 -14.51
N GLN A 46 -39.57 2.33 -15.50
CA GLN A 46 -40.15 3.63 -15.85
C GLN A 46 -41.12 3.48 -17.00
N PRO A 47 -42.24 4.25 -17.03
CA PRO A 47 -43.17 4.21 -18.17
C PRO A 47 -42.46 4.42 -19.51
N GLY A 48 -42.69 3.52 -20.46
CA GLY A 48 -42.04 3.53 -21.76
C GLY A 48 -40.71 2.75 -21.83
N ALA A 49 -40.16 2.29 -20.72
CA ALA A 49 -38.96 1.46 -20.73
C ALA A 49 -39.14 0.18 -21.56
N VAL A 50 -38.11 -0.17 -22.32
CA VAL A 50 -38.08 -1.42 -23.07
C VAL A 50 -37.87 -2.58 -22.13
N VAL A 51 -38.75 -3.56 -22.18
CA VAL A 51 -38.67 -4.77 -21.34
C VAL A 51 -38.73 -6.03 -22.19
N TYR A 52 -38.19 -7.12 -21.66
CA TYR A 52 -38.19 -8.42 -22.28
C TYR A 52 -38.98 -9.40 -21.43
N LEU A 53 -39.84 -10.16 -22.09
CA LEU A 53 -40.81 -11.06 -21.48
C LEU A 53 -40.55 -12.49 -21.93
N GLU A 54 -40.44 -13.41 -20.97
CA GLU A 54 -40.46 -14.84 -21.28
C GLU A 54 -41.88 -15.36 -21.32
N LYS A 55 -42.28 -16.01 -22.41
CA LYS A 55 -43.60 -16.63 -22.51
C LYS A 55 -43.66 -17.88 -21.65
N SER A 56 -44.60 -17.93 -20.70
CA SER A 56 -44.79 -19.09 -19.84
C SER A 56 -45.30 -20.30 -20.61
N GLY A 57 -44.65 -21.46 -20.42
CA GLY A 57 -45.12 -22.71 -20.98
C GLY A 57 -46.31 -23.33 -20.21
N GLN A 58 -46.73 -22.73 -19.08
CA GLN A 58 -47.80 -23.26 -18.23
C GLN A 58 -49.15 -22.64 -18.54
N THR A 59 -50.08 -23.43 -19.04
CA THR A 59 -51.43 -22.99 -19.48
C THR A 59 -52.38 -22.62 -18.31
N ALA A 60 -52.07 -23.05 -17.06
CA ALA A 60 -52.91 -22.81 -15.89
C ALA A 60 -52.60 -21.48 -15.13
N ARG A 61 -51.62 -20.68 -15.58
CA ARG A 61 -51.21 -19.44 -14.89
C ARG A 61 -52.12 -18.26 -15.27
N LYS A 62 -52.29 -17.33 -14.30
CA LYS A 62 -53.05 -16.07 -14.49
C LYS A 62 -52.36 -15.04 -15.39
N THR A 63 -51.06 -15.24 -15.71
CA THR A 63 -50.23 -14.40 -16.54
C THR A 63 -49.53 -15.26 -17.59
N ALA A 64 -49.59 -14.86 -18.84
CA ALA A 64 -48.94 -15.54 -19.96
C ALA A 64 -47.46 -15.29 -20.08
N TYR A 65 -46.95 -14.23 -19.43
CA TYR A 65 -45.57 -13.78 -19.54
C TYR A 65 -44.98 -13.46 -18.19
N ASP A 66 -43.67 -13.69 -18.07
CA ASP A 66 -42.77 -13.25 -16.99
C ASP A 66 -41.84 -12.14 -17.47
N LEU A 67 -41.76 -11.01 -16.79
CA LEU A 67 -40.81 -9.94 -17.09
C LEU A 67 -39.44 -10.35 -16.58
N VAL A 68 -38.47 -10.51 -17.49
CA VAL A 68 -37.12 -11.06 -17.19
C VAL A 68 -36.00 -10.06 -17.33
N ALA A 69 -36.12 -9.03 -18.18
CA ALA A 69 -35.07 -8.01 -18.34
C ALA A 69 -35.65 -6.63 -18.73
N VAL A 70 -34.89 -5.58 -18.49
CA VAL A 70 -35.22 -4.18 -18.80
C VAL A 70 -33.99 -3.44 -19.33
N GLU A 71 -34.18 -2.58 -20.32
CA GLU A 71 -33.16 -1.65 -20.81
C GLU A 71 -33.07 -0.42 -19.87
N LYS A 72 -31.85 -0.09 -19.42
CA LYS A 72 -31.52 1.13 -18.67
C LYS A 72 -30.38 1.85 -19.38
N GLY A 73 -30.69 2.88 -20.16
CA GLY A 73 -29.70 3.57 -21.00
C GLY A 73 -29.08 2.60 -22.01
N ASN A 74 -27.77 2.40 -21.93
CA ASN A 74 -27.05 1.47 -22.80
C ASN A 74 -26.84 0.07 -22.17
N ARG A 75 -27.46 -0.21 -21.02
CA ARG A 75 -27.34 -1.49 -20.32
C ARG A 75 -28.62 -2.30 -20.39
N LEU A 76 -28.48 -3.61 -20.47
CA LEU A 76 -29.57 -4.56 -20.25
C LEU A 76 -29.42 -5.14 -18.84
N VAL A 77 -30.47 -5.01 -18.04
CA VAL A 77 -30.52 -5.48 -16.65
C VAL A 77 -31.47 -6.66 -16.56
N ASN A 78 -30.95 -7.80 -16.12
CA ASN A 78 -31.79 -8.95 -15.81
C ASN A 78 -32.56 -8.67 -14.52
N MET A 79 -33.85 -8.99 -14.49
CA MET A 79 -34.75 -8.72 -13.35
C MET A 79 -35.25 -9.97 -12.65
N ASP A 80 -34.93 -11.15 -13.15
CA ASP A 80 -35.36 -12.41 -12.54
C ASP A 80 -34.57 -12.67 -11.24
N SER A 81 -35.25 -12.69 -10.10
CA SER A 81 -34.62 -12.93 -8.80
C SER A 81 -34.08 -14.36 -8.60
N MET A 82 -34.44 -15.29 -9.49
CA MET A 82 -33.91 -16.66 -9.48
C MET A 82 -32.66 -16.83 -10.35
N ALA A 83 -32.47 -15.93 -11.31
CA ALA A 83 -31.35 -15.98 -12.25
C ALA A 83 -29.96 -15.94 -11.58
N PRO A 84 -29.72 -15.11 -10.53
CA PRO A 84 -28.43 -15.10 -9.83
C PRO A 84 -28.01 -16.46 -9.30
N ASN A 85 -28.90 -17.18 -8.65
CA ASN A 85 -28.59 -18.51 -8.09
C ASN A 85 -28.32 -19.53 -9.19
N GLN A 86 -29.09 -19.51 -10.28
CA GLN A 86 -28.87 -20.41 -11.40
C GLN A 86 -27.52 -20.12 -12.09
N ALA A 87 -27.23 -18.89 -12.43
CA ALA A 87 -25.97 -18.48 -13.06
C ALA A 87 -24.75 -18.75 -12.14
N ALA A 88 -24.88 -18.47 -10.83
CA ALA A 88 -23.85 -18.78 -9.84
C ALA A 88 -23.59 -20.30 -9.75
N GLY A 89 -24.65 -21.12 -9.77
CA GLY A 89 -24.52 -22.58 -9.75
C GLY A 89 -23.79 -23.15 -10.98
N GLU A 90 -24.08 -22.62 -12.16
CA GLU A 90 -23.34 -22.97 -13.39
C GLU A 90 -21.88 -22.55 -13.31
N TRP A 91 -21.60 -21.33 -12.85
CA TRP A 91 -20.25 -20.79 -12.66
C TRP A 91 -19.44 -21.58 -11.63
N LEU A 92 -20.04 -21.94 -10.49
CA LEU A 92 -19.39 -22.77 -9.47
C LEU A 92 -19.02 -24.16 -10.01
N LYS A 93 -19.93 -24.82 -10.74
CA LYS A 93 -19.68 -26.12 -11.36
C LYS A 93 -18.59 -26.07 -12.43
N ALA A 94 -18.48 -24.95 -13.14
CA ALA A 94 -17.41 -24.71 -14.11
C ALA A 94 -16.03 -24.39 -13.47
N GLY A 95 -15.95 -24.34 -12.13
CA GLY A 95 -14.70 -24.07 -11.42
C GLY A 95 -14.38 -22.60 -11.23
N GLY A 96 -15.37 -21.70 -11.34
CA GLY A 96 -15.18 -20.27 -11.24
C GLY A 96 -14.70 -19.79 -9.87
N LEU A 97 -15.12 -20.41 -8.77
CA LEU A 97 -14.65 -20.09 -7.42
C LEU A 97 -13.33 -20.81 -7.06
N VAL A 98 -13.26 -22.10 -7.39
CA VAL A 98 -12.10 -22.97 -7.19
C VAL A 98 -12.05 -23.95 -8.36
N PRO A 99 -10.90 -24.16 -9.00
CA PRO A 99 -10.74 -25.12 -10.09
C PRO A 99 -11.15 -26.55 -9.67
N HIS A 100 -11.78 -27.28 -10.59
CA HIS A 100 -12.14 -28.69 -10.44
C HIS A 100 -12.92 -29.02 -9.15
N PRO A 101 -14.10 -28.44 -8.92
CA PRO A 101 -14.92 -28.78 -7.75
C PRO A 101 -15.40 -30.23 -7.81
N GLY A 102 -15.26 -30.95 -6.68
CA GLY A 102 -15.71 -32.34 -6.58
C GLY A 102 -17.22 -32.44 -6.36
N LEU A 103 -17.80 -31.49 -5.64
CA LEU A 103 -19.23 -31.44 -5.33
C LEU A 103 -19.73 -30.00 -5.32
N VAL A 104 -20.87 -29.73 -5.95
CA VAL A 104 -21.62 -28.46 -5.83
C VAL A 104 -23.10 -28.82 -5.58
N ARG A 105 -23.58 -28.54 -4.37
CA ARG A 105 -24.95 -28.85 -3.93
C ARG A 105 -25.69 -27.54 -3.61
N PRO A 106 -26.84 -27.28 -4.26
CA PRO A 106 -27.67 -26.14 -3.93
C PRO A 106 -28.44 -26.35 -2.62
N GLU A 107 -28.90 -25.24 -2.04
CA GLU A 107 -29.85 -25.17 -0.92
C GLU A 107 -29.48 -26.07 0.28
N THR A 108 -28.28 -25.92 0.81
CA THR A 108 -27.78 -26.76 1.90
C THR A 108 -28.02 -26.13 3.25
N THR A 109 -28.76 -26.83 4.14
CA THR A 109 -28.99 -26.36 5.52
C THR A 109 -27.76 -26.59 6.38
N TRP A 110 -27.40 -25.58 7.14
CA TRP A 110 -26.35 -25.61 8.16
C TRP A 110 -26.75 -24.71 9.34
N GLY A 111 -26.76 -25.26 10.54
CA GLY A 111 -27.26 -24.56 11.72
C GLY A 111 -28.71 -24.09 11.52
N ASN A 112 -28.93 -22.78 11.76
CA ASN A 112 -30.24 -22.15 11.63
C ASN A 112 -30.45 -21.44 10.27
N SER A 113 -29.57 -21.70 9.30
CA SER A 113 -29.62 -21.07 7.97
C SER A 113 -29.54 -22.13 6.87
N ARG A 114 -30.09 -21.75 5.71
CA ARG A 114 -29.96 -22.52 4.46
C ARG A 114 -29.18 -21.65 3.49
N PHE A 115 -27.94 -22.06 3.22
CA PHE A 115 -27.08 -21.40 2.25
C PHE A 115 -27.42 -21.79 0.83
N ASP A 116 -27.20 -20.89 -0.12
CA ASP A 116 -27.52 -21.11 -1.53
C ASP A 116 -26.70 -22.26 -2.12
N PHE A 117 -25.42 -22.41 -1.72
CA PHE A 117 -24.59 -23.54 -2.14
C PHE A 117 -23.66 -24.04 -1.04
N TYR A 118 -23.48 -25.35 -1.06
CA TYR A 118 -22.37 -26.06 -0.43
C TYR A 118 -21.48 -26.67 -1.50
N MET A 119 -20.15 -26.57 -1.33
CA MET A 119 -19.19 -27.06 -2.31
C MET A 119 -18.01 -27.76 -1.63
N GLU A 120 -17.45 -28.79 -2.27
CA GLU A 120 -16.20 -29.44 -1.89
C GLU A 120 -15.20 -29.32 -3.02
N ALA A 121 -13.99 -28.76 -2.73
CA ALA A 121 -12.92 -28.61 -3.69
C ALA A 121 -11.55 -28.56 -2.98
N GLY A 122 -10.54 -29.23 -3.52
CA GLY A 122 -9.18 -29.20 -2.97
C GLY A 122 -9.10 -29.69 -1.51
N GLY A 123 -9.94 -30.63 -1.10
CA GLY A 123 -10.02 -31.13 0.28
C GLY A 123 -10.69 -30.18 1.28
N GLN A 124 -11.22 -29.05 0.83
CA GLN A 124 -11.90 -28.06 1.66
C GLN A 124 -13.39 -28.01 1.38
N LYS A 125 -14.17 -27.59 2.40
CA LYS A 125 -15.63 -27.44 2.36
C LYS A 125 -16.00 -25.97 2.36
N TYR A 126 -16.90 -25.58 1.45
CA TYR A 126 -17.29 -24.18 1.22
C TYR A 126 -18.79 -23.99 1.43
N PHE A 127 -19.17 -22.88 2.03
CA PHE A 127 -20.51 -22.33 1.95
C PHE A 127 -20.50 -21.05 1.13
N VAL A 128 -21.43 -20.96 0.19
CA VAL A 128 -21.59 -19.78 -0.67
C VAL A 128 -23.03 -19.28 -0.55
N GLU A 129 -23.14 -18.00 -0.20
CA GLU A 129 -24.40 -17.26 -0.22
C GLU A 129 -24.40 -16.34 -1.44
N VAL A 130 -25.49 -16.33 -2.20
CA VAL A 130 -25.64 -15.54 -3.43
C VAL A 130 -26.60 -14.38 -3.19
N LYS A 131 -26.24 -13.20 -3.68
CA LYS A 131 -27.09 -12.00 -3.69
C LYS A 131 -27.15 -11.41 -5.09
N GLY A 132 -28.36 -11.37 -5.66
CA GLY A 132 -28.60 -10.64 -6.92
C GLY A 132 -28.55 -9.14 -6.69
N VAL A 133 -27.92 -8.40 -7.60
CA VAL A 133 -27.76 -6.94 -7.53
C VAL A 133 -28.24 -6.30 -8.81
N THR A 134 -29.27 -5.45 -8.70
CA THR A 134 -29.83 -4.68 -9.81
C THR A 134 -29.78 -3.17 -9.60
N LEU A 135 -29.53 -2.72 -8.34
CA LEU A 135 -29.43 -1.31 -8.02
C LEU A 135 -28.10 -0.76 -8.52
N GLU A 136 -28.14 0.15 -9.48
CA GLU A 136 -26.98 0.79 -10.09
C GLU A 136 -27.23 2.29 -10.25
N ASN A 137 -26.23 3.10 -9.94
CA ASN A 137 -26.20 4.53 -10.20
C ASN A 137 -24.81 4.93 -10.70
N ASP A 138 -24.71 5.52 -11.90
CA ASP A 138 -23.47 5.99 -12.54
C ASP A 138 -22.32 4.95 -12.58
N GLY A 139 -22.70 3.67 -12.73
CA GLY A 139 -21.76 2.55 -12.75
C GLY A 139 -21.45 1.97 -11.36
N VAL A 140 -21.92 2.58 -10.30
CA VAL A 140 -21.79 2.06 -8.93
C VAL A 140 -22.97 1.15 -8.62
N VAL A 141 -22.68 -0.09 -8.23
CA VAL A 141 -23.71 -1.05 -7.84
C VAL A 141 -23.74 -1.24 -6.34
N MET A 142 -24.95 -1.32 -5.79
CA MET A 142 -25.17 -1.33 -4.35
C MET A 142 -26.15 -2.42 -3.91
N PHE A 143 -25.94 -2.95 -2.70
CA PHE A 143 -26.85 -3.88 -2.06
C PHE A 143 -26.91 -3.58 -0.54
N PRO A 144 -28.07 -3.68 0.10
CA PRO A 144 -29.39 -4.03 -0.45
C PRO A 144 -30.12 -2.82 -1.07
N ASP A 145 -31.15 -3.09 -1.87
CA ASP A 145 -32.10 -2.08 -2.41
C ASP A 145 -33.22 -1.74 -1.43
N ALA A 146 -33.39 -2.56 -0.38
CA ALA A 146 -34.28 -2.36 0.75
C ALA A 146 -33.72 -3.01 2.02
N PRO A 147 -34.06 -2.54 3.25
CA PRO A 147 -33.60 -3.15 4.48
C PRO A 147 -33.89 -4.65 4.53
N SER A 148 -32.91 -5.46 4.97
CA SER A 148 -32.97 -6.92 4.95
C SER A 148 -32.25 -7.55 6.13
N ASP A 149 -32.94 -7.77 7.25
CA ASP A 149 -32.42 -8.45 8.45
C ASP A 149 -32.02 -9.91 8.12
N ARG A 150 -32.72 -10.51 7.16
CA ARG A 150 -32.35 -11.84 6.67
C ARG A 150 -30.95 -11.85 6.03
N ALA A 151 -30.58 -10.78 5.31
CA ALA A 151 -29.25 -10.67 4.71
C ALA A 151 -28.17 -10.54 5.80
N VAL A 152 -28.41 -9.77 6.85
CA VAL A 152 -27.51 -9.65 8.02
C VAL A 152 -27.31 -11.02 8.65
N LYS A 153 -28.41 -11.75 8.97
CA LYS A 153 -28.35 -13.08 9.55
C LYS A 153 -27.50 -14.06 8.72
N HIS A 154 -27.67 -14.06 7.39
CA HIS A 154 -26.90 -14.95 6.51
C HIS A 154 -25.40 -14.62 6.54
N VAL A 155 -25.01 -13.33 6.59
CA VAL A 155 -23.63 -12.90 6.75
C VAL A 155 -23.03 -13.37 8.08
N GLU A 156 -23.76 -13.23 9.18
CA GLU A 156 -23.34 -13.70 10.50
C GLU A 156 -23.15 -15.22 10.57
N GLU A 157 -24.05 -15.97 9.93
CA GLU A 157 -23.93 -17.43 9.85
C GLU A 157 -22.71 -17.86 9.02
N LEU A 158 -22.35 -17.13 7.94
CA LEU A 158 -21.11 -17.37 7.20
C LEU A 158 -19.87 -17.17 8.10
N VAL A 159 -19.88 -16.14 8.97
CA VAL A 159 -18.80 -15.94 9.97
C VAL A 159 -18.71 -17.11 10.94
N ARG A 160 -19.86 -17.64 11.40
CA ARG A 160 -19.90 -18.83 12.28
C ARG A 160 -19.35 -20.06 11.56
N ALA A 161 -19.74 -20.30 10.32
CA ALA A 161 -19.22 -21.40 9.50
C ALA A 161 -17.71 -21.30 9.31
N LYS A 162 -17.19 -20.08 9.03
CA LYS A 162 -15.75 -19.81 8.92
C LYS A 162 -14.99 -20.17 10.18
N LYS A 163 -15.51 -19.80 11.36
CA LYS A 163 -14.92 -20.15 12.68
C LYS A 163 -14.89 -21.65 12.95
N GLN A 164 -15.76 -22.43 12.31
CA GLN A 164 -15.81 -23.90 12.41
C GLN A 164 -14.96 -24.61 11.34
N GLY A 165 -14.11 -23.87 10.60
CA GLY A 165 -13.16 -24.45 9.65
C GLY A 165 -13.67 -24.56 8.22
N TYR A 166 -14.90 -24.13 7.92
CA TYR A 166 -15.40 -24.05 6.55
C TYR A 166 -14.77 -22.83 5.84
N GLN A 167 -14.65 -22.91 4.53
CA GLN A 167 -14.48 -21.72 3.71
C GLN A 167 -15.86 -21.08 3.50
N ALA A 168 -15.92 -19.76 3.64
CA ALA A 168 -17.18 -19.03 3.54
C ALA A 168 -17.06 -17.89 2.52
N CYS A 169 -18.09 -17.75 1.70
CA CYS A 169 -18.12 -16.76 0.62
C CYS A 169 -19.52 -16.15 0.50
N ILE A 170 -19.59 -14.82 0.31
CA ILE A 170 -20.78 -14.17 -0.23
C ILE A 170 -20.47 -13.70 -1.63
N LEU A 171 -21.34 -14.04 -2.59
CA LEU A 171 -21.20 -13.74 -4.01
C LEU A 171 -22.32 -12.79 -4.46
N PHE A 172 -21.95 -11.55 -4.74
CA PHE A 172 -22.85 -10.59 -5.36
C PHE A 172 -22.84 -10.79 -6.88
N VAL A 173 -23.98 -11.25 -7.41
CA VAL A 173 -24.19 -11.42 -8.84
C VAL A 173 -24.86 -10.17 -9.38
N ILE A 174 -24.10 -9.34 -10.07
CA ILE A 174 -24.53 -8.08 -10.63
C ILE A 174 -25.22 -8.38 -11.96
N GLN A 175 -26.54 -8.21 -12.00
CA GLN A 175 -27.39 -8.64 -13.11
C GLN A 175 -27.32 -7.71 -14.35
N MET A 176 -26.15 -7.14 -14.60
CA MET A 176 -25.80 -6.28 -15.75
C MET A 176 -24.29 -6.28 -15.98
N SER A 177 -23.84 -5.74 -17.11
CA SER A 177 -22.42 -5.61 -17.44
C SER A 177 -21.90 -4.17 -17.35
N GLY A 178 -20.56 -4.02 -17.33
CA GLY A 178 -19.89 -2.73 -17.50
C GLY A 178 -20.03 -1.78 -16.33
N VAL A 179 -20.08 -2.31 -15.10
CA VAL A 179 -20.12 -1.54 -13.85
C VAL A 179 -18.71 -1.23 -13.35
N LYS A 180 -18.57 -0.19 -12.54
CA LYS A 180 -17.28 0.27 -12.01
C LYS A 180 -16.86 -0.52 -10.76
N TYR A 181 -17.73 -0.56 -9.74
CA TYR A 181 -17.49 -1.26 -8.48
C TYR A 181 -18.79 -1.56 -7.73
N PHE A 182 -18.68 -2.46 -6.74
CA PHE A 182 -19.73 -2.78 -5.77
C PHE A 182 -19.41 -2.16 -4.41
N THR A 183 -20.43 -1.63 -3.73
CA THR A 183 -20.36 -1.19 -2.31
C THR A 183 -21.63 -1.56 -1.57
N PRO A 184 -21.58 -1.85 -0.24
CA PRO A 184 -22.79 -2.00 0.55
C PRO A 184 -23.55 -0.67 0.63
N ASN A 185 -24.87 -0.72 0.51
CA ASN A 185 -25.75 0.45 0.59
C ASN A 185 -25.99 0.87 2.05
N ARG A 186 -25.07 1.67 2.59
CA ARG A 186 -25.10 2.10 4.01
C ARG A 186 -26.29 2.99 4.32
N ASP A 187 -26.70 3.83 3.38
CA ASP A 187 -27.86 4.72 3.53
C ASP A 187 -29.16 3.92 3.63
N MET A 188 -29.21 2.77 2.98
CA MET A 188 -30.37 1.88 3.01
C MET A 188 -30.38 0.94 4.21
N HIS A 189 -29.22 0.35 4.56
CA HIS A 189 -29.12 -0.62 5.65
C HIS A 189 -27.69 -0.68 6.22
N ARG A 190 -27.42 0.16 7.20
CA ARG A 190 -26.08 0.29 7.82
C ARG A 190 -25.63 -1.00 8.50
N GLU A 191 -26.55 -1.68 9.19
CA GLU A 191 -26.29 -2.95 9.90
C GLU A 191 -25.79 -4.03 8.95
N PHE A 192 -26.31 -4.09 7.72
CA PHE A 192 -25.79 -5.01 6.70
C PHE A 192 -24.37 -4.66 6.28
N ALA A 193 -24.08 -3.38 6.05
CA ALA A 193 -22.75 -2.93 5.68
C ALA A 193 -21.72 -3.24 6.77
N ASP A 194 -22.08 -2.99 8.04
CA ASP A 194 -21.21 -3.27 9.18
C ASP A 194 -20.98 -4.79 9.37
N ALA A 195 -22.03 -5.59 9.21
CA ALA A 195 -21.94 -7.06 9.22
C ALA A 195 -21.02 -7.59 8.09
N LEU A 196 -21.11 -7.01 6.89
CA LEU A 196 -20.28 -7.38 5.75
C LEU A 196 -18.79 -7.05 5.98
N CYS A 197 -18.50 -5.89 6.57
CA CYS A 197 -17.15 -5.51 6.98
C CYS A 197 -16.59 -6.47 8.04
N ALA A 198 -17.39 -6.82 9.06
CA ALA A 198 -17.01 -7.77 10.11
C ALA A 198 -16.77 -9.18 9.55
N ALA A 199 -17.56 -9.60 8.57
CA ALA A 199 -17.39 -10.87 7.89
C ALA A 199 -16.08 -10.92 7.09
N ALA A 200 -15.76 -9.88 6.32
CA ALA A 200 -14.50 -9.76 5.61
C ALA A 200 -13.30 -9.82 6.58
N ALA A 201 -13.36 -9.07 7.68
CA ALA A 201 -12.33 -9.11 8.74
C ALA A 201 -12.19 -10.50 9.40
N SER A 202 -13.25 -11.30 9.39
CA SER A 202 -13.26 -12.68 9.90
C SER A 202 -12.80 -13.72 8.86
N GLY A 203 -12.41 -13.27 7.64
CA GLY A 203 -11.93 -14.13 6.57
C GLY A 203 -13.02 -14.75 5.68
N VAL A 204 -14.25 -14.23 5.72
CA VAL A 204 -15.28 -14.53 4.72
C VAL A 204 -14.92 -13.82 3.41
N ARG A 205 -14.90 -14.53 2.30
CA ARG A 205 -14.61 -13.95 0.98
C ARG A 205 -15.83 -13.16 0.49
N ILE A 206 -15.65 -11.88 0.19
CA ILE A 206 -16.68 -11.03 -0.39
C ILE A 206 -16.35 -10.86 -1.86
N LEU A 207 -17.20 -11.40 -2.74
CA LEU A 207 -16.99 -11.39 -4.18
C LEU A 207 -18.16 -10.70 -4.88
N ALA A 208 -17.86 -9.95 -5.93
CA ALA A 208 -18.84 -9.39 -6.84
C ALA A 208 -18.43 -9.72 -8.28
N TYR A 209 -19.38 -10.16 -9.08
CA TYR A 209 -19.17 -10.45 -10.49
C TYR A 209 -20.29 -9.79 -11.30
N ASP A 210 -19.94 -9.12 -12.39
CA ASP A 210 -20.91 -8.67 -13.35
C ASP A 210 -21.31 -9.80 -14.31
N CYS A 211 -22.38 -9.58 -15.08
CA CYS A 211 -22.92 -10.60 -15.95
C CYS A 211 -22.98 -10.11 -17.40
N ASP A 212 -22.69 -11.01 -18.33
CA ASP A 212 -23.17 -10.87 -19.69
C ASP A 212 -24.67 -11.16 -19.69
N VAL A 213 -25.46 -10.16 -20.09
CA VAL A 213 -26.91 -10.23 -20.12
C VAL A 213 -27.38 -9.99 -21.53
N THR A 214 -28.12 -10.95 -22.08
CA THR A 214 -28.89 -10.81 -23.32
C THR A 214 -30.37 -10.97 -23.01
N PRO A 215 -31.31 -10.66 -23.94
CA PRO A 215 -32.70 -10.97 -23.69
C PRO A 215 -32.98 -12.43 -23.37
N GLU A 216 -32.16 -13.36 -23.92
CA GLU A 216 -32.33 -14.81 -23.83
C GLU A 216 -31.42 -15.46 -22.76
N SER A 217 -30.44 -14.75 -22.17
CA SER A 217 -29.47 -15.40 -21.29
C SER A 217 -28.85 -14.46 -20.25
N MET A 218 -28.29 -15.07 -19.18
CA MET A 218 -27.42 -14.41 -18.23
C MET A 218 -26.32 -15.39 -17.76
N SER A 219 -25.06 -14.92 -17.76
CA SER A 219 -23.91 -15.67 -17.23
C SER A 219 -22.94 -14.74 -16.51
N LEU A 220 -22.24 -15.22 -15.47
CA LEU A 220 -21.17 -14.45 -14.80
C LEU A 220 -20.03 -14.19 -15.79
N ARG A 221 -19.52 -12.94 -15.82
CA ARG A 221 -18.51 -12.49 -16.77
C ARG A 221 -17.15 -12.23 -16.08
N ALA A 222 -17.07 -11.16 -15.31
CA ALA A 222 -15.82 -10.67 -14.76
C ALA A 222 -15.96 -10.25 -13.30
N PRO A 223 -14.88 -10.36 -12.49
CA PRO A 223 -14.89 -9.84 -11.14
C PRO A 223 -14.99 -8.32 -11.14
N VAL A 224 -15.78 -7.79 -10.21
CA VAL A 224 -15.99 -6.36 -9.98
C VAL A 224 -15.33 -5.96 -8.66
N PRO A 225 -14.59 -4.85 -8.60
CA PRO A 225 -14.01 -4.36 -7.35
C PRO A 225 -15.07 -4.21 -6.25
N VAL A 226 -14.73 -4.60 -5.02
CA VAL A 226 -15.61 -4.51 -3.84
C VAL A 226 -15.03 -3.53 -2.85
N PHE A 227 -15.72 -2.44 -2.58
CA PHE A 227 -15.32 -1.45 -1.59
C PHE A 227 -16.25 -1.50 -0.37
N LEU A 228 -15.74 -2.04 0.74
CA LEU A 228 -16.48 -2.12 2.00
C LEU A 228 -16.28 -0.90 2.90
N ASP A 229 -15.18 -0.16 2.70
CA ASP A 229 -14.81 1.04 3.45
C ASP A 229 -15.08 2.30 2.60
N GLU A 230 -15.81 3.27 3.15
CA GLU A 230 -16.08 4.57 2.49
C GLU A 230 -14.78 5.34 2.18
N ARG A 231 -13.74 5.14 2.98
CA ARG A 231 -12.42 5.71 2.69
C ARG A 231 -11.84 5.14 1.41
N ALA A 232 -12.04 3.82 1.15
CA ALA A 232 -11.60 3.17 -0.09
C ALA A 232 -12.34 3.73 -1.31
N LEU A 233 -13.64 3.98 -1.18
CA LEU A 233 -14.42 4.66 -2.22
C LEU A 233 -13.84 6.03 -2.54
N ARG A 234 -13.57 6.84 -1.51
CA ARG A 234 -12.99 8.17 -1.68
C ARG A 234 -11.62 8.13 -2.35
N VAL A 235 -10.79 7.12 -2.04
CA VAL A 235 -9.51 6.90 -2.73
C VAL A 235 -9.73 6.55 -4.20
N ALA A 236 -10.68 5.67 -4.51
CA ALA A 236 -11.01 5.32 -5.89
C ALA A 236 -11.51 6.54 -6.68
N ASP A 237 -12.35 7.38 -6.06
CA ASP A 237 -12.92 8.57 -6.68
C ASP A 237 -11.85 9.62 -7.04
N PHE A 238 -10.85 9.84 -6.19
CA PHE A 238 -9.81 10.82 -6.48
C PHE A 238 -8.62 10.27 -7.30
N THR A 239 -8.59 8.97 -7.58
CA THR A 239 -7.43 8.32 -8.21
C THR A 239 -7.09 8.93 -9.58
N GLU A 240 -8.09 9.20 -10.42
CA GLU A 240 -7.85 9.76 -11.75
C GLU A 240 -7.31 11.18 -11.68
N ASP A 241 -7.90 12.04 -10.84
CA ASP A 241 -7.43 13.43 -10.63
C ASP A 241 -5.99 13.44 -10.09
N LEU A 242 -5.67 12.50 -9.19
CA LEU A 242 -4.33 12.33 -8.65
C LEU A 242 -3.30 11.93 -9.72
N LEU A 243 -3.65 10.95 -10.57
CA LEU A 243 -2.77 10.46 -11.64
C LEU A 243 -2.55 11.52 -12.70
N GLN A 244 -3.59 12.24 -13.10
CA GLN A 244 -3.48 13.34 -14.05
C GLN A 244 -2.55 14.42 -13.51
N TYR A 245 -2.78 14.89 -12.30
CA TYR A 245 -1.91 15.87 -11.65
C TYR A 245 -0.45 15.42 -11.61
N TYR A 246 -0.19 14.16 -11.25
CA TYR A 246 1.15 13.60 -11.19
C TYR A 246 1.85 13.62 -12.55
N ARG A 247 1.19 13.19 -13.61
CA ARG A 247 1.74 13.17 -14.97
C ARG A 247 2.14 14.56 -15.46
N GLU A 248 1.35 15.58 -15.10
CA GLU A 248 1.58 16.95 -15.47
C GLU A 248 2.64 17.68 -14.60
N ASN A 249 2.77 17.30 -13.32
CA ASN A 249 3.51 18.09 -12.33
C ASN A 249 4.67 17.34 -11.63
N LYS A 250 4.92 16.08 -11.97
CA LYS A 250 5.99 15.30 -11.34
C LYS A 250 7.36 15.91 -11.55
N ARG A 251 8.18 15.94 -10.49
CA ARG A 251 9.57 16.37 -10.58
C ARG A 251 10.37 15.42 -11.47
N ASN A 252 11.28 15.98 -12.27
CA ASN A 252 12.28 15.19 -12.97
C ASN A 252 13.35 14.73 -11.97
N LEU A 253 13.42 13.43 -11.70
CA LEU A 253 14.32 12.82 -10.73
C LEU A 253 15.07 11.65 -11.39
N PRO A 254 16.41 11.51 -11.18
CA PRO A 254 17.22 10.51 -11.87
C PRO A 254 16.68 9.08 -11.74
N TRP A 255 16.13 8.70 -10.59
CA TRP A 255 15.55 7.39 -10.34
C TRP A 255 14.15 7.17 -10.92
N ARG A 256 13.62 8.14 -11.69
CA ARG A 256 12.37 8.03 -12.45
C ARG A 256 12.58 7.84 -13.95
N GLU A 257 13.83 7.96 -14.42
CA GLU A 257 14.19 7.77 -15.82
C GLU A 257 14.29 6.28 -16.17
N ASP A 258 14.82 5.48 -15.26
CA ASP A 258 14.90 4.03 -15.39
C ASP A 258 14.30 3.36 -14.13
N LEU A 259 13.16 2.69 -14.31
CA LEU A 259 12.36 2.08 -13.25
C LEU A 259 12.67 0.58 -13.05
N THR A 260 13.92 0.14 -13.31
CA THR A 260 14.32 -1.21 -12.94
C THR A 260 14.18 -1.44 -11.43
N ALA A 261 13.95 -2.68 -11.03
CA ALA A 261 13.77 -3.02 -9.61
C ALA A 261 15.00 -2.65 -8.77
N TYR A 262 16.19 -2.77 -9.33
CA TYR A 262 17.44 -2.37 -8.67
C TYR A 262 17.50 -0.85 -8.45
N HIS A 263 17.22 -0.07 -9.47
CA HIS A 263 17.22 1.40 -9.40
C HIS A 263 16.18 1.94 -8.42
N VAL A 264 14.96 1.40 -8.46
CA VAL A 264 13.91 1.72 -7.49
C VAL A 264 14.36 1.37 -6.09
N TRP A 265 14.89 0.17 -5.87
CA TRP A 265 15.34 -0.27 -4.57
C TRP A 265 16.45 0.63 -3.98
N VAL A 266 17.50 0.91 -4.77
CA VAL A 266 18.61 1.78 -4.34
C VAL A 266 18.11 3.17 -3.98
N SER A 267 17.30 3.80 -4.84
CA SER A 267 16.77 5.14 -4.60
C SER A 267 15.88 5.19 -3.35
N GLU A 268 14.98 4.20 -3.18
CA GLU A 268 14.09 4.15 -2.03
C GLU A 268 14.84 3.99 -0.70
N ILE A 269 15.91 3.19 -0.68
CA ILE A 269 16.76 3.06 0.51
C ILE A 269 17.56 4.35 0.77
N MET A 270 18.07 5.03 -0.27
CA MET A 270 18.79 6.29 -0.11
C MET A 270 17.89 7.42 0.39
N LEU A 271 16.64 7.48 -0.07
CA LEU A 271 15.65 8.49 0.30
C LEU A 271 15.11 8.34 1.74
N GLN A 272 15.30 7.18 2.38
CA GLN A 272 14.89 7.02 3.77
C GLN A 272 15.58 8.04 4.67
N GLN A 273 14.81 8.98 5.23
CA GLN A 273 15.28 10.05 6.13
C GLN A 273 16.37 10.98 5.53
N THR A 274 16.49 11.01 4.19
CA THR A 274 17.42 11.88 3.47
C THR A 274 16.64 12.73 2.46
N ARG A 275 17.00 14.01 2.34
CA ARG A 275 16.35 14.93 1.41
C ARG A 275 16.68 14.56 -0.03
N VAL A 276 15.72 14.72 -0.94
CA VAL A 276 15.83 14.43 -2.38
C VAL A 276 17.09 15.06 -2.99
N GLU A 277 17.31 16.36 -2.79
CA GLU A 277 18.46 17.06 -3.37
C GLU A 277 19.82 16.53 -2.89
N ALA A 278 19.87 16.06 -1.65
CA ALA A 278 21.08 15.45 -1.12
C ALA A 278 21.33 14.06 -1.73
N VAL A 279 20.29 13.32 -2.10
CA VAL A 279 20.41 11.95 -2.65
C VAL A 279 20.91 11.97 -4.11
N LYS A 280 20.52 12.95 -4.94
CA LYS A 280 20.84 12.97 -6.37
C LYS A 280 22.30 12.66 -6.71
N PRO A 281 23.31 13.38 -6.16
CA PRO A 281 24.71 13.12 -6.49
C PRO A 281 25.23 11.77 -5.96
N TYR A 282 24.64 11.27 -4.86
CA TYR A 282 25.00 9.95 -4.33
C TYR A 282 24.45 8.81 -5.18
N TYR A 283 23.21 8.93 -5.62
CA TYR A 283 22.57 7.95 -6.47
C TYR A 283 23.33 7.74 -7.79
N GLN A 284 23.69 8.84 -8.45
CA GLN A 284 24.45 8.83 -9.69
C GLN A 284 25.79 8.11 -9.51
N ARG A 285 26.62 8.59 -8.57
CA ARG A 285 27.94 8.01 -8.28
C ARG A 285 27.86 6.55 -7.82
N PHE A 286 26.82 6.18 -7.09
CA PHE A 286 26.61 4.82 -6.62
C PHE A 286 26.33 3.87 -7.78
N LEU A 287 25.47 4.25 -8.73
CA LEU A 287 25.16 3.42 -9.89
C LEU A 287 26.28 3.35 -10.92
N GLU A 288 27.11 4.39 -11.04
CA GLU A 288 28.31 4.37 -11.88
C GLU A 288 29.29 3.29 -11.42
N GLU A 289 29.40 3.05 -10.12
CA GLU A 289 30.33 2.05 -9.57
C GLU A 289 29.68 0.70 -9.28
N LEU A 290 28.42 0.70 -8.92
CA LEU A 290 27.62 -0.49 -8.56
C LEU A 290 26.34 -0.52 -9.42
N PRO A 291 26.47 -0.86 -10.72
CA PRO A 291 25.36 -0.73 -11.66
C PRO A 291 24.25 -1.78 -11.49
N ASP A 292 24.53 -2.88 -10.80
CA ASP A 292 23.62 -4.01 -10.65
C ASP A 292 23.74 -4.67 -9.27
N VAL A 293 22.90 -5.67 -9.05
CA VAL A 293 22.82 -6.42 -7.78
C VAL A 293 24.11 -7.20 -7.51
N GLU A 294 24.73 -7.75 -8.54
CA GLU A 294 25.95 -8.55 -8.46
C GLU A 294 27.14 -7.69 -8.04
N ALA A 295 27.31 -6.52 -8.64
CA ALA A 295 28.35 -5.55 -8.26
C ALA A 295 28.18 -5.12 -6.79
N LEU A 296 26.94 -4.84 -6.36
CA LEU A 296 26.63 -4.49 -4.98
C LEU A 296 26.89 -5.65 -4.01
N ALA A 297 26.58 -6.89 -4.38
CA ALA A 297 26.84 -8.07 -3.55
C ALA A 297 28.34 -8.32 -3.36
N ALA A 298 29.15 -8.10 -4.40
CA ALA A 298 30.58 -8.40 -4.45
C ALA A 298 31.47 -7.31 -3.84
N VAL A 299 31.02 -6.05 -3.81
CA VAL A 299 31.83 -4.92 -3.35
C VAL A 299 32.30 -5.11 -1.90
N ARG A 300 33.54 -4.70 -1.59
CA ARG A 300 34.03 -4.71 -0.19
C ARG A 300 33.27 -3.71 0.66
N GLU A 301 32.97 -4.08 1.90
CA GLU A 301 32.16 -3.24 2.82
C GLU A 301 32.77 -1.84 3.01
N GLU A 302 34.09 -1.72 3.11
CA GLU A 302 34.76 -0.41 3.25
C GLU A 302 34.45 0.50 2.05
N ARG A 303 34.47 -0.04 0.83
CA ARG A 303 34.17 0.72 -0.38
C ARG A 303 32.71 1.13 -0.43
N LEU A 304 31.79 0.22 -0.11
CA LEU A 304 30.36 0.51 0.01
C LEU A 304 30.09 1.64 1.00
N LEU A 305 30.68 1.57 2.19
CA LEU A 305 30.54 2.60 3.22
C LEU A 305 31.14 3.93 2.79
N LYS A 306 32.19 3.92 1.97
CA LYS A 306 32.79 5.13 1.41
C LYS A 306 31.86 5.79 0.37
N LEU A 307 31.23 5.01 -0.50
CA LEU A 307 30.19 5.52 -1.43
C LEU A 307 28.99 6.10 -0.71
N TRP A 308 28.67 5.57 0.48
CA TRP A 308 27.55 6.02 1.30
C TRP A 308 27.87 7.14 2.28
N GLU A 309 29.16 7.54 2.36
CA GLU A 309 29.63 8.53 3.33
C GLU A 309 28.91 9.87 3.16
N GLY A 310 28.29 10.36 4.24
CA GLY A 310 27.48 11.58 4.24
C GLY A 310 25.95 11.37 4.20
N LEU A 311 25.45 10.25 3.70
CA LEU A 311 24.00 9.94 3.72
C LEU A 311 23.48 9.55 5.12
N GLY A 312 24.37 9.11 6.02
CA GLY A 312 24.00 8.65 7.34
C GLY A 312 23.28 7.30 7.36
N TYR A 313 22.91 6.82 8.56
CA TYR A 313 22.20 5.54 8.73
C TYR A 313 22.86 4.38 7.96
N TYR A 314 24.14 4.17 8.16
CA TYR A 314 24.98 3.22 7.43
C TYR A 314 24.53 1.75 7.49
N SER A 315 23.65 1.42 8.45
CA SER A 315 22.97 0.12 8.48
C SER A 315 22.14 -0.12 7.21
N ARG A 316 21.64 0.95 6.55
CA ARG A 316 20.93 0.84 5.29
C ARG A 316 21.83 0.28 4.19
N ALA A 317 23.04 0.83 4.02
CA ALA A 317 24.02 0.33 3.05
C ALA A 317 24.39 -1.14 3.31
N ARG A 318 24.62 -1.51 4.57
CA ARG A 318 24.92 -2.90 4.92
C ARG A 318 23.77 -3.85 4.67
N ASN A 319 22.55 -3.45 5.01
CA ASN A 319 21.37 -4.27 4.73
C ASN A 319 21.13 -4.38 3.23
N LEU A 320 21.37 -3.30 2.47
CA LEU A 320 21.29 -3.30 1.00
C LEU A 320 22.26 -4.35 0.42
N GLN A 321 23.52 -4.39 0.88
CA GLN A 321 24.49 -5.38 0.44
C GLN A 321 24.13 -6.81 0.87
N LYS A 322 23.66 -6.98 2.12
CA LYS A 322 23.22 -8.30 2.57
C LYS A 322 22.06 -8.83 1.75
N ALA A 323 21.09 -7.97 1.46
CA ALA A 323 19.98 -8.35 0.59
C ALA A 323 20.45 -8.64 -0.84
N ALA A 324 21.40 -7.85 -1.39
CA ALA A 324 21.98 -8.12 -2.71
C ALA A 324 22.63 -9.52 -2.79
N ARG A 325 23.34 -9.94 -1.75
CA ARG A 325 23.89 -11.31 -1.67
C ARG A 325 22.80 -12.38 -1.70
N VAL A 326 21.75 -12.21 -0.89
CA VAL A 326 20.59 -13.13 -0.91
C VAL A 326 19.93 -13.16 -2.30
N VAL A 327 19.76 -12.00 -2.93
CA VAL A 327 19.16 -11.92 -4.28
C VAL A 327 20.04 -12.62 -5.31
N THR A 328 21.36 -12.48 -5.23
CA THR A 328 22.29 -13.18 -6.12
C THR A 328 22.27 -14.69 -5.89
N GLU A 329 22.27 -15.13 -4.62
CA GLU A 329 22.39 -16.55 -4.24
C GLU A 329 21.07 -17.32 -4.40
N GLU A 330 19.92 -16.71 -4.05
CA GLU A 330 18.63 -17.40 -3.97
C GLU A 330 17.66 -17.02 -5.10
N TYR A 331 17.83 -15.86 -5.75
CA TYR A 331 16.93 -15.33 -6.77
C TYR A 331 17.61 -15.08 -8.13
N GLY A 332 18.83 -15.59 -8.33
CA GLY A 332 19.55 -15.50 -9.62
C GLY A 332 19.85 -14.06 -10.06
N GLY A 333 20.12 -13.14 -9.11
CA GLY A 333 20.47 -11.75 -9.39
C GLY A 333 19.26 -10.81 -9.65
N SER A 334 18.04 -11.32 -9.68
CA SER A 334 16.83 -10.52 -9.93
C SER A 334 15.97 -10.40 -8.69
N LEU A 335 15.57 -9.18 -8.31
CA LEU A 335 14.67 -9.01 -7.18
C LEU A 335 13.31 -9.68 -7.43
N PRO A 336 12.72 -10.35 -6.42
CA PRO A 336 11.39 -10.92 -6.54
C PRO A 336 10.32 -9.84 -6.78
N GLN A 337 9.26 -10.19 -7.51
CA GLN A 337 8.19 -9.25 -7.88
C GLN A 337 7.14 -9.09 -6.78
N GLU A 338 6.87 -10.17 -6.06
CA GLU A 338 5.81 -10.22 -5.08
C GLU A 338 6.27 -9.58 -3.76
N LYS A 339 5.39 -8.75 -3.18
CA LYS A 339 5.63 -8.01 -1.94
C LYS A 339 6.07 -8.92 -0.79
N ASP A 340 5.44 -10.09 -0.64
CA ASP A 340 5.72 -11.03 0.44
C ASP A 340 7.11 -11.66 0.32
N GLU A 341 7.62 -11.87 -0.89
CA GLU A 341 8.99 -12.34 -1.12
C GLU A 341 10.01 -11.24 -0.86
N LEU A 342 9.74 -10.01 -1.28
CA LEU A 342 10.57 -8.84 -0.99
C LEU A 342 10.73 -8.60 0.53
N LEU A 343 9.68 -8.84 1.31
CA LEU A 343 9.71 -8.70 2.77
C LEU A 343 10.67 -9.68 3.49
N LYS A 344 11.08 -10.77 2.84
CA LYS A 344 12.06 -11.72 3.38
C LYS A 344 13.49 -11.21 3.29
N LEU A 345 13.73 -10.20 2.44
CA LEU A 345 15.07 -9.65 2.19
C LEU A 345 15.52 -8.70 3.32
N PRO A 346 16.79 -8.78 3.77
CA PRO A 346 17.32 -7.94 4.83
C PRO A 346 17.15 -6.44 4.55
N GLY A 347 16.51 -5.70 5.46
CA GLY A 347 16.35 -4.26 5.37
C GLY A 347 15.25 -3.77 4.44
N ILE A 348 14.50 -4.66 3.81
CA ILE A 348 13.30 -4.33 3.04
C ILE A 348 12.08 -4.43 3.97
N GLY A 349 11.48 -3.29 4.28
CA GLY A 349 10.23 -3.19 5.01
C GLY A 349 9.02 -3.06 4.09
N ARG A 350 7.81 -3.04 4.67
CA ARG A 350 6.54 -2.95 3.91
C ARG A 350 6.51 -1.81 2.89
N TYR A 351 6.98 -0.62 3.29
CA TYR A 351 7.08 0.52 2.38
C TYR A 351 7.95 0.22 1.15
N THR A 352 9.20 -0.22 1.38
CA THR A 352 10.15 -0.49 0.29
C THR A 352 9.68 -1.65 -0.60
N ALA A 353 9.12 -2.72 0.02
CA ALA A 353 8.53 -3.83 -0.72
C ALA A 353 7.36 -3.37 -1.60
N GLY A 354 6.46 -2.54 -1.06
CA GLY A 354 5.36 -1.94 -1.84
C GLY A 354 5.85 -1.07 -2.98
N ALA A 355 6.87 -0.24 -2.76
CA ALA A 355 7.46 0.62 -3.78
C ALA A 355 8.09 -0.20 -4.92
N ILE A 356 8.94 -1.18 -4.61
CA ILE A 356 9.57 -2.03 -5.63
C ILE A 356 8.50 -2.80 -6.41
N SER A 357 7.59 -3.49 -5.71
CA SER A 357 6.55 -4.32 -6.33
C SER A 357 5.64 -3.52 -7.26
N SER A 358 5.27 -2.30 -6.87
CA SER A 358 4.37 -1.46 -7.67
C SER A 358 5.08 -0.68 -8.77
N ILE A 359 6.20 -0.01 -8.46
CA ILE A 359 6.86 0.91 -9.40
C ILE A 359 7.63 0.13 -10.48
N ALA A 360 8.37 -0.91 -10.09
CA ALA A 360 9.16 -1.67 -11.03
C ALA A 360 8.38 -2.79 -11.73
N TYR A 361 7.42 -3.41 -11.04
CA TYR A 361 6.74 -4.60 -11.55
C TYR A 361 5.24 -4.40 -11.83
N GLY A 362 4.69 -3.21 -11.57
CA GLY A 362 3.27 -2.92 -11.84
C GLY A 362 2.29 -3.74 -10.99
N ARG A 363 2.72 -4.28 -9.85
CA ARG A 363 1.86 -5.04 -8.94
C ARG A 363 1.05 -4.11 -8.05
N VAL A 364 -0.15 -4.53 -7.68
CA VAL A 364 -0.98 -3.80 -6.71
C VAL A 364 -0.39 -3.99 -5.32
N ALA A 365 0.42 -3.04 -4.89
CA ALA A 365 1.07 -3.04 -3.59
C ALA A 365 1.25 -1.59 -3.11
N ALA A 366 0.72 -1.27 -1.94
CA ALA A 366 0.79 0.09 -1.40
C ALA A 366 2.17 0.39 -0.80
N ALA A 367 2.69 1.59 -1.06
CA ALA A 367 3.90 2.15 -0.49
C ALA A 367 3.56 3.31 0.45
N VAL A 368 3.36 3.02 1.73
CA VAL A 368 2.90 3.99 2.74
C VAL A 368 4.06 4.57 3.52
N ASP A 369 4.55 5.74 3.10
CA ASP A 369 5.59 6.52 3.78
C ASP A 369 5.00 7.61 4.68
N GLY A 370 5.86 8.44 5.28
CA GLY A 370 5.43 9.57 6.10
C GLY A 370 4.65 10.64 5.35
N ASN A 371 4.84 10.77 4.03
CA ASN A 371 4.11 11.70 3.18
C ASN A 371 2.69 11.18 2.94
N VAL A 372 2.56 9.92 2.55
CA VAL A 372 1.27 9.24 2.33
C VAL A 372 0.44 9.24 3.62
N LEU A 373 1.04 8.89 4.76
CA LEU A 373 0.37 8.94 6.07
C LEU A 373 -0.19 10.34 6.39
N ARG A 374 0.57 11.39 6.10
CA ARG A 374 0.12 12.77 6.30
C ARG A 374 -1.02 13.16 5.37
N VAL A 375 -0.90 12.82 4.09
CA VAL A 375 -1.94 13.11 3.10
C VAL A 375 -3.24 12.44 3.51
N LEU A 376 -3.23 11.13 3.77
CA LEU A 376 -4.42 10.37 4.14
C LEU A 376 -5.03 10.84 5.46
N SER A 377 -4.20 11.12 6.48
CA SER A 377 -4.71 11.64 7.75
C SER A 377 -5.44 12.99 7.58
N ARG A 378 -5.00 13.84 6.65
CA ARG A 378 -5.70 15.09 6.31
C ARG A 378 -6.94 14.86 5.45
N VAL A 379 -6.85 13.98 4.45
CA VAL A 379 -8.00 13.65 3.57
C VAL A 379 -9.16 13.11 4.39
N PHE A 380 -8.89 12.25 5.38
CA PHE A 380 -9.93 11.64 6.22
C PHE A 380 -10.16 12.35 7.56
N ALA A 381 -9.42 13.42 7.86
CA ALA A 381 -9.40 14.06 9.19
C ALA A 381 -9.17 13.04 10.32
N ASP A 382 -8.29 12.05 10.09
CA ASP A 382 -8.02 10.95 11.00
C ASP A 382 -7.10 11.40 12.14
N ASP A 383 -7.61 11.29 13.37
CA ASP A 383 -6.93 11.73 14.58
C ASP A 383 -6.10 10.66 15.27
N ARG A 384 -6.02 9.44 14.69
CA ARG A 384 -5.16 8.36 15.18
C ARG A 384 -3.69 8.72 15.02
N ASP A 385 -2.87 8.22 15.95
CA ASP A 385 -1.41 8.42 15.87
C ASP A 385 -0.80 7.63 14.69
N ILE A 386 -0.34 8.36 13.67
CA ILE A 386 0.29 7.76 12.47
C ILE A 386 1.63 7.06 12.77
N GLY A 387 2.17 7.19 13.99
CA GLY A 387 3.34 6.45 14.45
C GLY A 387 3.05 4.97 14.73
N ARG A 388 1.78 4.64 15.02
CA ARG A 388 1.35 3.27 15.35
C ARG A 388 1.32 2.37 14.12
N ASP A 389 1.83 1.16 14.29
CA ASP A 389 1.89 0.18 13.20
C ASP A 389 0.52 -0.30 12.73
N GLU A 390 -0.48 -0.31 13.61
CA GLU A 390 -1.86 -0.64 13.26
C GLU A 390 -2.46 0.37 12.27
N VAL A 391 -2.19 1.68 12.45
CA VAL A 391 -2.66 2.74 11.56
C VAL A 391 -1.97 2.66 10.19
N LYS A 392 -0.67 2.35 10.18
CA LYS A 392 0.07 2.16 8.92
C LYS A 392 -0.46 0.97 8.12
N ARG A 393 -0.76 -0.16 8.80
CA ARG A 393 -1.35 -1.35 8.16
C ARG A 393 -2.76 -1.11 7.66
N ASP A 394 -3.56 -0.35 8.40
CA ASP A 394 -4.90 0.03 7.99
C ASP A 394 -4.87 0.85 6.69
N TYR A 395 -4.01 1.88 6.62
CA TYR A 395 -3.85 2.66 5.39
C TYR A 395 -3.25 1.86 4.23
N GLU A 396 -2.33 0.95 4.50
CA GLU A 396 -1.76 0.05 3.49
C GLU A 396 -2.86 -0.83 2.88
N ALA A 397 -3.66 -1.50 3.71
CA ALA A 397 -4.78 -2.33 3.26
C ALA A 397 -5.86 -1.51 2.53
N LEU A 398 -6.14 -0.30 3.01
CA LEU A 398 -7.07 0.64 2.39
C LEU A 398 -6.62 0.99 0.95
N LEU A 399 -5.36 1.37 0.79
CA LEU A 399 -4.83 1.74 -0.52
C LEU A 399 -4.77 0.55 -1.48
N GLU A 400 -4.38 -0.64 -1.02
CA GLU A 400 -4.35 -1.85 -1.86
C GLU A 400 -5.72 -2.26 -2.39
N GLN A 401 -6.80 -1.90 -1.68
CA GLN A 401 -8.16 -2.09 -2.17
C GLN A 401 -8.54 -1.11 -3.30
N ALA A 402 -8.08 0.14 -3.21
CA ALA A 402 -8.65 1.27 -3.95
C ALA A 402 -7.70 1.91 -4.98
N MET A 403 -6.39 1.64 -4.89
CA MET A 403 -5.40 2.21 -5.83
C MET A 403 -5.60 1.70 -7.26
N SER A 404 -5.15 2.49 -8.23
CA SER A 404 -5.18 2.08 -9.63
C SER A 404 -4.54 0.71 -9.85
N ARG A 405 -5.27 -0.19 -10.51
CA ARG A 405 -4.76 -1.51 -10.91
C ARG A 405 -3.94 -1.46 -12.19
N GLU A 406 -4.18 -0.47 -13.04
CA GLU A 406 -3.47 -0.27 -14.30
C GLU A 406 -2.15 0.49 -14.08
N HIS A 407 -2.13 1.43 -13.13
CA HIS A 407 -0.99 2.30 -12.85
C HIS A 407 -0.59 2.35 -11.36
N PRO A 408 -0.35 1.19 -10.69
CA PRO A 408 -0.12 1.17 -9.24
C PRO A 408 1.17 1.89 -8.83
N GLY A 409 2.23 1.81 -9.65
CA GLY A 409 3.48 2.51 -9.43
C GLY A 409 3.34 4.04 -9.55
N GLU A 410 2.58 4.53 -10.55
CA GLU A 410 2.29 5.96 -10.67
C GLU A 410 1.44 6.46 -9.50
N PHE A 411 0.45 5.67 -9.06
CA PHE A 411 -0.37 6.02 -7.90
C PHE A 411 0.46 6.22 -6.63
N ASN A 412 1.35 5.28 -6.29
CA ASN A 412 2.23 5.42 -5.14
C ASN A 412 3.14 6.63 -5.25
N GLN A 413 3.77 6.84 -6.41
CA GLN A 413 4.62 8.01 -6.64
C GLN A 413 3.82 9.32 -6.56
N ALA A 414 2.59 9.35 -7.07
CA ALA A 414 1.69 10.50 -7.01
C ALA A 414 1.34 10.87 -5.56
N MET A 415 0.98 9.90 -4.75
CA MET A 415 0.69 10.12 -3.32
C MET A 415 1.90 10.68 -2.56
N MET A 416 3.10 10.15 -2.83
CA MET A 416 4.35 10.67 -2.25
C MET A 416 4.66 12.09 -2.74
N GLU A 417 4.45 12.39 -4.03
CA GLU A 417 4.70 13.70 -4.64
C GLU A 417 3.78 14.77 -4.08
N ILE A 418 2.46 14.49 -3.96
CA ILE A 418 1.50 15.38 -3.29
C ILE A 418 1.97 15.67 -1.86
N GLY A 419 2.39 14.66 -1.12
CA GLY A 419 2.93 14.85 0.23
C GLY A 419 4.17 15.73 0.25
N ALA A 420 5.09 15.56 -0.69
CA ALA A 420 6.34 16.31 -0.73
C ALA A 420 6.18 17.77 -1.18
N MET A 421 5.30 18.04 -2.16
CA MET A 421 5.23 19.31 -2.88
C MET A 421 4.00 20.15 -2.56
N VAL A 422 2.87 19.53 -2.24
CA VAL A 422 1.58 20.20 -2.04
C VAL A 422 1.14 20.14 -0.58
N CYS A 423 0.95 18.94 -0.07
CA CYS A 423 0.50 18.68 1.31
C CYS A 423 1.68 18.65 2.29
N VAL A 424 2.47 19.72 2.33
CA VAL A 424 3.76 19.81 3.05
C VAL A 424 3.65 19.61 4.56
N PRO A 425 4.74 19.11 5.23
CA PRO A 425 4.72 18.84 6.67
C PRO A 425 4.84 20.10 7.53
N ASN A 426 5.49 21.12 7.02
CA ASN A 426 5.78 22.37 7.74
C ASN A 426 5.21 23.55 6.95
N GLY A 427 4.60 24.51 7.65
CA GLY A 427 3.92 25.63 7.03
C GLY A 427 2.55 25.26 6.45
N GLN A 428 1.97 26.18 5.70
CA GLN A 428 0.63 26.02 5.14
C GLN A 428 0.64 25.13 3.89
N PRO A 429 -0.17 24.06 3.83
CA PRO A 429 -0.31 23.26 2.62
C PRO A 429 -0.90 24.08 1.47
N ARG A 430 -0.52 23.75 0.24
CA ARG A 430 -0.99 24.43 -0.98
C ARG A 430 -2.31 23.81 -1.46
N CYS A 431 -3.37 23.98 -0.67
CA CYS A 431 -4.65 23.33 -0.91
C CYS A 431 -5.36 23.78 -2.18
N GLU A 432 -5.08 25.00 -2.65
CA GLU A 432 -5.69 25.61 -3.84
C GLU A 432 -5.31 24.88 -5.14
N ILE A 433 -4.12 24.28 -5.16
CA ILE A 433 -3.64 23.49 -6.32
C ILE A 433 -3.68 21.99 -6.08
N CYS A 434 -4.23 21.56 -4.95
CA CYS A 434 -4.26 20.15 -4.57
C CYS A 434 -5.38 19.41 -5.32
N PRO A 435 -5.09 18.35 -6.09
CA PRO A 435 -6.11 17.58 -6.79
C PRO A 435 -7.06 16.86 -5.82
N LEU A 436 -6.65 16.69 -4.57
CA LEU A 436 -7.45 16.04 -3.52
C LEU A 436 -8.30 17.02 -2.70
N SER A 437 -8.32 18.32 -3.03
CA SER A 437 -8.96 19.35 -2.18
C SER A 437 -10.47 19.13 -2.02
N SER A 438 -11.18 18.72 -3.08
CA SER A 438 -12.62 18.41 -3.06
C SER A 438 -12.97 17.20 -2.17
N PHE A 439 -12.03 16.27 -1.98
CA PHE A 439 -12.17 15.05 -1.19
C PHE A 439 -11.64 15.21 0.25
N CYS A 440 -10.94 16.32 0.54
CA CYS A 440 -10.19 16.48 1.79
C CYS A 440 -11.04 17.07 2.92
N GLU A 441 -11.30 16.28 3.96
CA GLU A 441 -12.08 16.73 5.11
C GLU A 441 -11.35 17.78 5.96
N ALA A 442 -10.04 17.64 6.13
CA ALA A 442 -9.27 18.65 6.87
C ALA A 442 -9.30 20.02 6.16
N TYR A 443 -9.29 20.05 4.82
CA TYR A 443 -9.42 21.29 4.06
C TYR A 443 -10.82 21.88 4.19
N ARG A 444 -11.86 21.06 4.02
CA ARG A 444 -13.26 21.47 4.19
C ARG A 444 -13.52 22.07 5.58
N ASN A 445 -12.94 21.48 6.60
CA ASN A 445 -13.09 21.88 7.99
C ASN A 445 -12.06 22.94 8.46
N ARG A 446 -11.11 23.34 7.61
CA ARG A 446 -10.00 24.25 7.94
C ARG A 446 -9.16 23.76 9.12
N THR A 447 -8.85 22.45 9.13
CA THR A 447 -8.14 21.76 10.24
C THR A 447 -6.85 21.08 9.82
N GLN A 448 -6.26 21.48 8.70
CA GLN A 448 -5.05 20.83 8.11
C GLN A 448 -3.89 20.75 9.10
N GLU A 449 -3.73 21.76 9.96
CA GLU A 449 -2.65 21.83 10.95
C GLU A 449 -2.83 20.85 12.12
N LYS A 450 -4.06 20.36 12.36
CA LYS A 450 -4.34 19.37 13.40
C LYS A 450 -3.81 17.98 13.03
N TYR A 451 -3.52 17.74 11.76
CA TYR A 451 -3.12 16.45 11.21
C TYR A 451 -1.77 16.52 10.48
N PRO A 452 -0.95 15.45 10.53
CA PRO A 452 -1.19 14.19 11.26
C PRO A 452 -0.94 14.33 12.76
N ARG A 453 -1.59 13.53 13.58
CA ARG A 453 -1.25 13.39 15.00
C ARG A 453 -0.09 12.42 15.17
N ARG A 454 0.81 12.77 16.09
CA ARG A 454 1.94 11.94 16.50
C ARG A 454 2.17 12.06 18.00
N ALA A 455 2.47 10.97 18.65
CA ALA A 455 2.92 10.99 20.03
C ALA A 455 4.20 11.83 20.18
N PRO A 456 4.37 12.56 21.29
CA PRO A 456 5.60 13.31 21.58
C PRO A 456 6.83 12.40 21.52
N ARG A 457 7.90 12.89 20.91
CA ARG A 457 9.17 12.17 20.91
C ARG A 457 9.80 12.17 22.29
N LYS A 458 10.38 11.05 22.69
CA LYS A 458 11.20 10.99 23.91
C LYS A 458 12.40 11.92 23.77
N ALA A 459 12.80 12.56 24.89
CA ALA A 459 14.02 13.37 24.93
C ALA A 459 15.25 12.54 24.52
N ARG A 460 16.17 13.17 23.80
CA ARG A 460 17.41 12.52 23.39
C ARG A 460 18.38 12.42 24.57
N LYS A 461 19.15 11.35 24.61
CA LYS A 461 20.24 11.21 25.55
C LYS A 461 21.43 12.07 25.09
N ILE A 462 21.93 12.97 25.95
CA ILE A 462 23.12 13.76 25.67
C ILE A 462 24.35 12.95 26.12
N GLU A 463 25.34 12.82 25.24
CA GLU A 463 26.61 12.15 25.50
C GLU A 463 27.75 13.13 25.25
N GLN A 464 28.57 13.40 26.25
CA GLN A 464 29.78 14.23 26.16
C GLN A 464 30.91 13.40 25.59
N ARG A 465 31.72 13.99 24.71
CA ARG A 465 32.87 13.32 24.07
C ARG A 465 34.00 14.31 23.80
N THR A 466 35.22 13.83 23.97
CA THR A 466 36.42 14.62 23.61
C THR A 466 37.14 13.94 22.45
N VAL A 467 37.23 14.65 21.31
CA VAL A 467 37.84 14.16 20.06
C VAL A 467 39.33 14.58 20.03
N LEU A 468 40.22 13.64 19.71
CA LEU A 468 41.65 13.89 19.63
C LEU A 468 42.12 13.76 18.17
N ILE A 469 42.60 14.86 17.58
CA ILE A 469 43.27 14.83 16.27
C ILE A 469 44.78 14.70 16.52
N ALA A 470 45.22 13.44 16.70
CA ALA A 470 46.63 13.15 16.88
C ALA A 470 47.33 13.03 15.52
N ARG A 471 48.26 13.95 15.23
CA ARG A 471 48.94 14.01 13.92
C ARG A 471 50.41 14.45 14.06
N ASP A 472 51.23 13.94 13.11
CA ASP A 472 52.53 14.52 12.74
C ASP A 472 52.40 15.34 11.48
N GLU A 473 53.51 15.60 10.77
CA GLU A 473 53.49 16.36 9.49
C GLU A 473 52.88 15.57 8.34
N LYS A 474 52.91 14.23 8.37
CA LYS A 474 52.56 13.35 7.27
C LYS A 474 51.35 12.46 7.55
N ARG A 475 51.04 12.18 8.79
CA ARG A 475 50.09 11.15 9.20
C ARG A 475 49.14 11.60 10.30
N ILE A 476 48.02 10.93 10.40
CA ILE A 476 46.95 11.15 11.38
C ILE A 476 46.56 9.78 11.96
N ALA A 477 46.35 9.75 13.27
CA ALA A 477 45.81 8.56 13.91
C ALA A 477 44.27 8.51 13.75
N ILE A 478 43.78 7.40 13.24
CA ILE A 478 42.36 7.05 13.21
C ILE A 478 42.18 5.68 13.84
N ARG A 479 40.95 5.35 14.22
CA ARG A 479 40.66 3.99 14.71
C ARG A 479 39.40 3.47 14.07
N ARG A 480 39.32 2.14 13.91
CA ARG A 480 38.08 1.49 13.45
C ARG A 480 37.14 1.31 14.64
N ARG A 481 35.89 1.66 14.47
CA ARG A 481 34.84 1.44 15.46
C ARG A 481 34.47 -0.05 15.54
N PRO A 482 33.96 -0.52 16.70
CA PRO A 482 33.50 -1.90 16.83
C PRO A 482 32.50 -2.30 15.72
N ALA A 483 32.44 -3.59 15.43
CA ALA A 483 31.53 -4.13 14.40
C ALA A 483 30.03 -4.04 14.77
N LYS A 484 29.72 -3.70 16.04
CA LYS A 484 28.34 -3.52 16.54
C LYS A 484 28.18 -2.14 17.18
N GLY A 485 26.95 -1.61 17.17
CA GLY A 485 26.61 -0.35 17.80
C GLY A 485 26.53 0.82 16.82
N LEU A 486 26.47 2.04 17.37
CA LEU A 486 26.33 3.27 16.58
C LEU A 486 27.57 3.48 15.70
N LEU A 487 27.37 3.75 14.40
CA LEU A 487 28.43 3.95 13.40
C LEU A 487 29.43 2.78 13.32
N ALA A 488 28.94 1.55 13.54
CA ALA A 488 29.74 0.33 13.55
C ALA A 488 30.64 0.22 12.30
N GLY A 489 31.89 -0.28 12.49
CA GLY A 489 32.84 -0.56 11.42
C GLY A 489 33.38 0.63 10.63
N MET A 490 32.90 1.85 10.89
CA MET A 490 33.45 3.09 10.33
C MET A 490 34.72 3.51 11.08
N TYR A 491 35.39 4.50 10.54
CA TYR A 491 36.56 5.06 11.17
C TYR A 491 36.23 6.33 11.93
N GLU A 492 36.98 6.61 12.99
CA GLU A 492 36.84 7.82 13.78
C GLU A 492 38.22 8.28 14.29
N PHE A 493 38.31 9.54 14.66
CA PHE A 493 39.45 10.00 15.44
C PHE A 493 39.42 9.35 16.83
N PRO A 494 40.56 9.23 17.51
CA PRO A 494 40.58 8.82 18.92
C PRO A 494 39.65 9.67 19.77
N VAL A 495 38.83 9.04 20.61
CA VAL A 495 37.83 9.70 21.45
C VAL A 495 37.98 9.28 22.90
N ILE A 496 37.84 10.23 23.81
CA ILE A 496 37.66 10.02 25.25
C ILE A 496 36.16 10.21 25.56
N GLU A 497 35.55 9.32 26.29
CA GLU A 497 34.19 9.50 26.77
C GLU A 497 34.16 10.56 27.90
N GLY A 498 33.19 11.48 27.80
CA GLY A 498 33.11 12.66 28.66
C GLY A 498 33.89 13.87 28.16
N GLN A 499 33.86 14.95 28.94
CA GLN A 499 34.70 16.13 28.75
C GLN A 499 36.07 15.91 29.44
N ALA A 500 37.13 15.94 28.63
CA ALA A 500 38.49 15.80 29.14
C ALA A 500 39.23 17.14 29.04
N SER A 501 40.07 17.43 30.02
CA SER A 501 41.03 18.52 29.96
C SER A 501 42.20 18.19 29.02
N ALA A 502 43.00 19.21 28.65
CA ALA A 502 44.20 19.00 27.85
C ALA A 502 45.18 18.03 28.51
N GLN A 503 45.33 18.11 29.83
CA GLN A 503 46.19 17.20 30.59
C GLN A 503 45.68 15.74 30.51
N GLN A 504 44.39 15.52 30.68
CA GLN A 504 43.77 14.20 30.54
C GLN A 504 43.90 13.63 29.14
N ALA A 505 43.81 14.50 28.10
CA ALA A 505 44.00 14.11 26.71
C ALA A 505 45.45 13.62 26.45
N ILE A 506 46.44 14.34 26.97
CA ILE A 506 47.86 13.94 26.91
C ILE A 506 48.08 12.59 27.61
N GLU A 507 47.57 12.43 28.84
CA GLU A 507 47.69 11.19 29.59
C GLU A 507 47.02 9.99 28.88
N ALA A 508 45.85 10.23 28.24
CA ALA A 508 45.15 9.18 27.51
C ALA A 508 45.94 8.72 26.27
N LEU A 509 46.59 9.61 25.55
CA LEU A 509 47.49 9.28 24.46
C LEU A 509 48.78 8.64 24.94
N GLY A 510 49.37 9.15 26.06
CA GLY A 510 50.54 8.57 26.69
C GLY A 510 50.35 7.12 27.12
N LYS A 511 49.18 6.77 27.69
CA LYS A 511 48.81 5.38 28.00
C LYS A 511 48.74 4.48 26.75
N LYS A 512 48.62 5.07 25.55
CA LYS A 512 48.64 4.38 24.28
C LYS A 512 50.02 4.44 23.59
N GLY A 513 51.04 4.94 24.32
CA GLY A 513 52.40 5.05 23.81
C GLY A 513 52.65 6.26 22.91
N ILE A 514 51.72 7.19 22.78
CA ILE A 514 51.85 8.35 21.89
C ILE A 514 52.19 9.59 22.71
N GLY A 515 53.40 10.14 22.52
CA GLY A 515 53.87 11.35 23.16
C GLY A 515 53.38 12.64 22.45
N ALA A 516 52.75 13.53 23.20
CA ALA A 516 52.29 14.81 22.66
C ALA A 516 53.38 15.88 22.79
N VAL A 517 53.72 16.52 21.69
CA VAL A 517 54.64 17.68 21.66
C VAL A 517 53.89 18.99 21.92
N ARG A 518 52.71 19.14 21.36
CA ARG A 518 51.84 20.30 21.51
C ARG A 518 50.40 19.91 21.49
N ILE A 519 49.58 20.53 22.33
CA ILE A 519 48.11 20.37 22.32
C ILE A 519 47.43 21.74 22.17
N GLN A 520 46.38 21.77 21.36
CA GLN A 520 45.56 22.98 21.10
C GLN A 520 44.09 22.62 21.18
N PRO A 521 43.28 23.40 21.90
CA PRO A 521 41.84 23.18 21.91
C PRO A 521 41.24 23.48 20.51
N LEU A 522 40.19 22.71 20.14
CA LEU A 522 39.42 22.88 18.94
C LEU A 522 38.02 23.39 19.28
N GLU A 523 37.32 23.86 18.29
CA GLU A 523 35.93 24.30 18.45
C GLU A 523 35.01 23.15 18.93
N GLU A 524 34.06 23.53 19.77
CA GLU A 524 32.99 22.61 20.18
C GLU A 524 32.06 22.28 19.01
N ALA A 525 31.53 21.07 19.00
CA ALA A 525 30.59 20.62 17.99
C ALA A 525 29.48 19.78 18.59
N VAL A 526 28.29 19.90 18.04
CA VAL A 526 27.15 19.09 18.40
C VAL A 526 26.68 18.29 17.19
N HIS A 527 26.49 16.99 17.38
CA HIS A 527 25.89 16.15 16.36
C HIS A 527 24.66 15.44 16.90
N ILE A 528 23.56 15.53 16.16
CA ILE A 528 22.25 15.05 16.57
C ILE A 528 21.90 13.76 15.84
N PHE A 529 21.76 12.65 16.58
CA PHE A 529 21.21 11.40 16.10
C PHE A 529 19.72 11.29 16.46
N THR A 530 19.04 10.26 15.99
CA THR A 530 17.62 10.04 16.27
C THR A 530 17.30 9.96 17.77
N HIS A 531 18.15 9.27 18.56
CA HIS A 531 17.87 8.96 19.98
C HIS A 531 18.91 9.54 20.95
N ARG A 532 19.95 10.21 20.45
CA ARG A 532 21.01 10.81 21.26
C ARG A 532 21.62 12.02 20.58
N GLU A 533 22.37 12.79 21.35
CA GLU A 533 23.18 13.91 20.88
C GLU A 533 24.60 13.72 21.39
N TRP A 534 25.59 13.96 20.52
CA TRP A 534 26.97 14.06 20.92
C TRP A 534 27.33 15.53 21.06
N HIS A 535 27.70 15.92 22.28
CA HIS A 535 28.29 17.22 22.55
C HIS A 535 29.79 16.99 22.63
N MET A 536 30.53 17.53 21.67
CA MET A 536 31.95 17.20 21.47
C MET A 536 32.81 18.41 21.71
N THR A 537 33.85 18.22 22.54
CA THR A 537 35.04 19.09 22.56
C THR A 537 36.16 18.39 21.79
N GLY A 538 37.20 19.11 21.41
CA GLY A 538 38.29 18.50 20.66
C GLY A 538 39.65 19.11 20.97
N PHE A 539 40.71 18.34 20.72
CA PHE A 539 42.09 18.79 20.78
C PHE A 539 42.84 18.37 19.51
N LEU A 540 43.59 19.34 18.93
CA LEU A 540 44.63 19.04 17.97
C LEU A 540 45.90 18.70 18.75
N VAL A 541 46.39 17.48 18.60
CA VAL A 541 47.62 17.01 19.30
C VAL A 541 48.70 16.78 18.26
N ARG A 542 49.74 17.61 18.30
CA ARG A 542 50.94 17.44 17.51
C ARG A 542 51.86 16.44 18.16
N VAL A 543 52.31 15.48 17.37
CA VAL A 543 53.28 14.43 17.74
C VAL A 543 54.52 14.65 16.87
N ASP A 544 55.70 14.31 17.35
CA ASP A 544 56.94 14.47 16.59
C ASP A 544 56.96 13.58 15.36
N GLU A 545 56.88 12.27 15.57
CA GLU A 545 56.77 11.30 14.48
C GLU A 545 55.86 10.14 14.91
N LEU A 546 54.67 10.02 14.25
CA LEU A 546 53.70 8.95 14.58
C LEU A 546 54.22 7.55 14.25
N THR A 547 55.11 7.41 13.26
CA THR A 547 55.68 6.12 12.86
C THR A 547 56.70 5.59 13.88
N ALA A 548 57.21 6.42 14.81
CA ALA A 548 58.06 5.98 15.89
C ALA A 548 57.29 5.19 16.97
N TYR A 549 55.95 5.22 16.93
CA TYR A 549 55.09 4.52 17.86
C TYR A 549 54.44 3.30 17.24
N THR A 550 54.33 2.21 18.02
CA THR A 550 53.49 1.08 17.62
C THR A 550 52.02 1.45 17.79
N PRO A 551 51.23 1.45 16.71
CA PRO A 551 49.81 1.80 16.83
C PRO A 551 49.09 0.85 17.80
N PRO A 552 48.24 1.39 18.69
CA PRO A 552 47.39 0.54 19.51
C PRO A 552 46.49 -0.36 18.64
N GLU A 553 46.04 -1.49 19.19
CA GLU A 553 45.13 -2.38 18.45
C GLU A 553 43.91 -1.62 17.90
N GLY A 554 43.61 -1.81 16.63
CA GLY A 554 42.52 -1.17 15.94
C GLY A 554 42.77 0.29 15.50
N TRP A 555 43.96 0.84 15.74
CA TRP A 555 44.37 2.15 15.25
C TRP A 555 45.16 2.04 13.95
N LEU A 556 45.00 3.05 13.09
CA LEU A 556 45.73 3.19 11.83
C LEU A 556 46.41 4.57 11.81
N LEU A 557 47.62 4.62 11.25
CA LEU A 557 48.36 5.85 10.98
C LEU A 557 48.32 6.09 9.49
N VAL A 558 47.48 7.02 9.04
CA VAL A 558 47.12 7.22 7.65
C VAL A 558 47.47 8.63 7.18
N LYS A 559 47.67 8.79 5.87
CA LYS A 559 47.82 10.12 5.28
C LYS A 559 46.44 10.83 5.16
N PRO A 560 46.40 12.19 5.19
CA PRO A 560 45.17 12.95 5.00
C PRO A 560 44.39 12.55 3.75
N GLU A 561 45.08 12.30 2.63
CA GLU A 561 44.48 11.93 1.36
C GLU A 561 43.79 10.56 1.46
N GLU A 562 44.39 9.60 2.20
CA GLU A 562 43.79 8.26 2.39
C GLU A 562 42.48 8.32 3.19
N ILE A 563 42.35 9.28 4.13
CA ILE A 563 41.09 9.50 4.84
C ILE A 563 40.00 9.92 3.84
N ARG A 564 40.32 10.80 2.90
CA ARG A 564 39.36 11.26 1.89
C ARG A 564 38.95 10.18 0.90
N GLU A 565 39.87 9.27 0.55
CA GLU A 565 39.65 8.28 -0.52
C GLU A 565 39.20 6.91 0.00
N LYS A 566 39.74 6.44 1.13
CA LYS A 566 39.64 5.05 1.56
C LYS A 566 38.86 4.84 2.85
N TYR A 567 39.01 5.73 3.83
CA TYR A 567 38.49 5.53 5.18
C TYR A 567 37.20 6.33 5.41
N PRO A 568 36.02 5.68 5.56
CA PRO A 568 34.76 6.38 5.77
C PRO A 568 34.72 6.96 7.20
N ILE A 569 34.76 8.29 7.31
CA ILE A 569 34.59 9.03 8.58
C ILE A 569 33.14 9.52 8.66
N PRO A 570 32.38 9.20 9.72
CA PRO A 570 31.01 9.68 9.87
C PRO A 570 30.90 11.21 9.85
N SER A 571 29.79 11.71 9.31
CA SER A 571 29.45 13.15 9.32
C SER A 571 29.39 13.73 10.74
N ALA A 572 29.26 12.91 11.77
CA ALA A 572 29.36 13.31 13.16
C ALA A 572 30.70 14.02 13.49
N TYR A 573 31.76 13.72 12.75
CA TYR A 573 33.09 14.33 12.93
C TYR A 573 33.41 15.40 11.88
N SER A 574 32.45 15.84 11.06
CA SER A 574 32.66 16.80 9.97
C SER A 574 33.31 18.11 10.44
N ALA A 575 32.96 18.60 11.63
CA ALA A 575 33.55 19.79 12.23
C ALA A 575 35.08 19.70 12.44
N TYR A 576 35.59 18.47 12.56
CA TYR A 576 37.00 18.21 12.83
C TYR A 576 37.81 17.85 11.58
N LEU A 577 37.16 17.56 10.44
CA LEU A 577 37.84 17.24 9.18
C LEU A 577 38.70 18.40 8.64
N LYS A 578 38.38 19.63 8.97
CA LYS A 578 39.20 20.81 8.57
C LYS A 578 40.59 20.84 9.21
N TYR A 579 40.86 20.05 10.25
CA TYR A 579 42.12 19.98 10.96
C TYR A 579 43.05 18.84 10.53
N ILE A 580 42.61 18.06 9.51
CA ILE A 580 43.42 16.94 9.04
C ILE A 580 44.47 17.33 7.97
N GLY A 581 44.33 18.50 7.36
CA GLY A 581 45.28 18.99 6.37
C GLY A 581 44.64 19.68 5.22
#